data_cc4fdc281a4614a89a1c4e391afa77fd
#
_entry.id   cc4fdc281a4614a89a1c4e391afa77fd
#
_cell.length_a   1.000
_cell.length_b   1.000
_cell.length_c   1.000
_cell.angle_alpha   90.00
_cell.angle_beta   90.00
_cell.angle_gamma   90.00
#
_symmetry.space_group_name_H-M   'P 1'
#
loop_
_entity.id
_entity.type
_entity.pdbx_description
1 polymer ?
#
loop_
_entity_poly.entity_id
_entity_poly.type
_entity_poly.pdbx_seq_one_letter_code
_entity_poly.pdbx_strand_id
1 'polypeptide(L)'
;MLAPWCERESAEQPVLDLGRDAADWWDAVLPGQVTRAGTLVVAMPRDAGELDRFASRTSGHRRVDEDEIAILEPDLAGRFRRGLLFPDEAHLDPRQAMAALNDRLAAMGVEFRFAADAKQISGFDRQIDCTGMAAVDDRLRGVRGEMLILRTPDISLSRPVRLLHPRFPLYAVPRADTQFMIGATMIESQSNGPVTARSMMELLGAAYALNPAFGEAEIVETGVGVRPAFPDNLPRVETNGEIIAINGLYRHGFLLAPAMARQAADLVFSQDRTKELAHETDGQQRSA
;
A
#
# COMPACT_ATOMS: atom_id res chain seq x y z
N MET A 1 0.64 1.37 -4.35
CA MET A 1 -0.59 1.40 -5.17
C MET A 1 -1.78 1.73 -4.28
N LEU A 2 -2.75 2.43 -4.83
CA LEU A 2 -4.05 2.73 -4.21
C LEU A 2 -5.10 1.98 -5.07
N ALA A 3 -5.14 0.66 -4.88
CA ALA A 3 -5.77 -0.29 -5.78
C ALA A 3 -6.70 -1.28 -5.05
N PRO A 4 -7.77 -0.76 -4.40
CA PRO A 4 -8.62 -1.57 -3.53
C PRO A 4 -9.35 -2.70 -4.26
N TRP A 5 -9.73 -2.49 -5.52
CA TRP A 5 -10.45 -3.49 -6.31
C TRP A 5 -9.53 -4.64 -6.75
N CYS A 6 -8.30 -4.35 -7.17
CA CYS A 6 -7.30 -5.37 -7.49
C CYS A 6 -6.91 -6.22 -6.27
N GLU A 7 -6.85 -5.61 -5.08
CA GLU A 7 -6.50 -6.33 -3.85
C GLU A 7 -7.58 -7.34 -3.45
N ARG A 8 -8.85 -7.13 -3.85
CA ARG A 8 -9.97 -8.04 -3.55
C ARG A 8 -9.80 -9.45 -4.11
N GLU A 9 -8.88 -9.65 -5.04
CA GLU A 9 -8.54 -10.99 -5.55
C GLU A 9 -8.10 -11.94 -4.43
N SER A 10 -7.37 -11.42 -3.45
CA SER A 10 -6.80 -12.21 -2.34
C SER A 10 -7.03 -11.59 -0.96
N ALA A 11 -7.60 -10.39 -0.88
CA ALA A 11 -7.91 -9.71 0.36
C ALA A 11 -9.39 -9.81 0.72
N GLU A 12 -9.68 -9.71 2.00
CA GLU A 12 -11.04 -9.69 2.53
C GLU A 12 -11.81 -8.40 2.13
N GLN A 13 -13.13 -8.45 2.14
CA GLN A 13 -14.00 -7.32 1.77
C GLN A 13 -13.66 -6.03 2.52
N PRO A 14 -13.35 -6.03 3.84
CA PRO A 14 -12.98 -4.81 4.56
C PRO A 14 -11.80 -4.04 3.96
N VAL A 15 -10.86 -4.71 3.30
CA VAL A 15 -9.72 -4.03 2.64
C VAL A 15 -10.20 -3.15 1.49
N LEU A 16 -11.17 -3.62 0.70
CA LEU A 16 -11.80 -2.82 -0.35
C LEU A 16 -12.58 -1.66 0.26
N ASP A 17 -13.43 -1.94 1.25
CA ASP A 17 -14.32 -0.93 1.84
C ASP A 17 -13.54 0.20 2.51
N LEU A 18 -12.49 -0.13 3.26
CA LEU A 18 -11.61 0.83 3.93
C LEU A 18 -10.68 1.57 2.95
N GLY A 19 -10.30 0.90 1.85
CA GLY A 19 -9.34 1.45 0.88
C GLY A 19 -9.98 2.27 -0.24
N ARG A 20 -11.29 2.22 -0.40
CA ARG A 20 -12.03 2.83 -1.52
C ARG A 20 -11.71 4.31 -1.71
N ASP A 21 -11.69 5.07 -0.64
CA ASP A 21 -11.52 6.52 -0.66
C ASP A 21 -10.05 6.95 -0.49
N ALA A 22 -9.11 6.00 -0.49
CA ALA A 22 -7.70 6.29 -0.20
C ALA A 22 -7.08 7.26 -1.21
N ALA A 23 -7.39 7.11 -2.50
CA ALA A 23 -6.86 7.99 -3.55
C ALA A 23 -7.33 9.43 -3.38
N ASP A 24 -8.61 9.63 -3.03
CA ASP A 24 -9.19 10.95 -2.78
C ASP A 24 -8.58 11.59 -1.54
N TRP A 25 -8.40 10.81 -0.49
CA TRP A 25 -7.78 11.29 0.75
C TRP A 25 -6.34 11.72 0.53
N TRP A 26 -5.52 10.89 -0.15
CA TRP A 26 -4.13 11.25 -0.44
C TRP A 26 -4.03 12.48 -1.33
N ASP A 27 -4.90 12.61 -2.33
CA ASP A 27 -4.91 13.76 -3.23
C ASP A 27 -5.31 15.06 -2.50
N ALA A 28 -6.27 14.99 -1.57
CA ALA A 28 -6.65 16.11 -0.72
C ALA A 28 -5.54 16.51 0.27
N VAL A 29 -4.82 15.53 0.83
CA VAL A 29 -3.73 15.79 1.79
C VAL A 29 -2.45 16.20 1.08
N LEU A 30 -2.12 15.60 -0.05
CA LEU A 30 -0.90 15.83 -0.82
C LEU A 30 -1.25 16.08 -2.30
N PRO A 31 -1.78 17.26 -2.66
CA PRO A 31 -2.19 17.57 -4.03
C PRO A 31 -1.07 17.32 -5.04
N GLY A 32 -1.39 16.61 -6.13
CA GLY A 32 -0.45 16.30 -7.21
C GLY A 32 0.49 15.11 -6.96
N GLN A 33 0.38 14.42 -5.81
CA GLN A 33 1.16 13.20 -5.55
C GLN A 33 0.45 11.94 -6.04
N VAL A 34 -0.83 11.99 -6.31
CA VAL A 34 -1.64 10.85 -6.74
C VAL A 34 -1.77 10.83 -8.26
N THR A 35 -1.37 9.74 -8.90
CA THR A 35 -1.56 9.51 -10.33
C THR A 35 -2.78 8.61 -10.53
N ARG A 36 -3.82 9.15 -11.19
CA ARG A 36 -5.09 8.46 -11.50
C ARG A 36 -5.07 7.92 -12.91
N ALA A 37 -4.34 6.86 -13.15
CA ALA A 37 -4.20 6.24 -14.47
C ALA A 37 -4.86 4.85 -14.55
N GLY A 38 -5.45 4.39 -13.46
CA GLY A 38 -5.97 3.03 -13.33
C GLY A 38 -4.87 2.00 -13.13
N THR A 39 -5.27 0.72 -13.12
CA THR A 39 -4.37 -0.45 -13.09
C THR A 39 -4.75 -1.38 -14.24
N LEU A 40 -3.75 -1.80 -15.02
CA LEU A 40 -3.92 -2.81 -16.06
C LEU A 40 -3.47 -4.17 -15.52
N VAL A 41 -4.36 -5.17 -15.60
CA VAL A 41 -4.07 -6.56 -15.22
C VAL A 41 -4.00 -7.41 -16.48
N VAL A 42 -2.89 -8.11 -16.66
CA VAL A 42 -2.63 -8.96 -17.83
C VAL A 42 -2.15 -10.35 -17.40
N ALA A 43 -2.29 -11.31 -18.29
CA ALA A 43 -1.75 -12.67 -18.12
C ALA A 43 -1.10 -13.12 -19.42
N MET A 44 -0.05 -13.93 -19.30
CA MET A 44 0.52 -14.59 -20.49
C MET A 44 -0.53 -15.44 -21.18
N PRO A 45 -0.46 -15.63 -22.51
CA PRO A 45 -1.45 -16.44 -23.25
C PRO A 45 -1.67 -17.84 -22.67
N ARG A 46 -0.62 -18.49 -22.16
CA ARG A 46 -0.68 -19.80 -21.49
C ARG A 46 -1.41 -19.78 -20.15
N ASP A 47 -1.44 -18.61 -19.49
CA ASP A 47 -2.01 -18.40 -18.17
C ASP A 47 -3.35 -17.63 -18.26
N ALA A 48 -3.98 -17.60 -19.43
CA ALA A 48 -5.19 -16.83 -19.69
C ALA A 48 -6.37 -17.15 -18.75
N GLY A 49 -6.42 -18.36 -18.20
CA GLY A 49 -7.41 -18.74 -17.18
C GLY A 49 -7.26 -18.00 -15.85
N GLU A 50 -6.06 -17.53 -15.53
CA GLU A 50 -5.84 -16.70 -14.33
C GLU A 50 -6.59 -15.37 -14.42
N LEU A 51 -6.69 -14.79 -15.63
CA LEU A 51 -7.42 -13.55 -15.83
C LEU A 51 -8.91 -13.71 -15.57
N ASP A 52 -9.51 -14.83 -15.99
CA ASP A 52 -10.93 -15.10 -15.72
C ASP A 52 -11.18 -15.40 -14.24
N ARG A 53 -10.26 -16.10 -13.58
CA ARG A 53 -10.30 -16.31 -12.12
C ARG A 53 -10.20 -15.00 -11.38
N PHE A 54 -9.27 -14.14 -11.77
CA PHE A 54 -9.10 -12.82 -11.18
C PHE A 54 -10.37 -11.97 -11.35
N ALA A 55 -10.92 -11.93 -12.56
CA ALA A 55 -12.15 -11.22 -12.87
C ALA A 55 -13.35 -11.71 -12.04
N SER A 56 -13.44 -13.02 -11.76
CA SER A 56 -14.55 -13.57 -10.95
C SER A 56 -14.48 -13.19 -9.47
N ARG A 57 -13.30 -12.82 -8.97
CA ARG A 57 -13.07 -12.44 -7.56
C ARG A 57 -13.04 -10.94 -7.31
N THR A 58 -12.98 -10.15 -8.37
CA THR A 58 -12.83 -8.69 -8.30
C THR A 58 -14.01 -7.99 -8.97
N SER A 59 -14.17 -6.72 -8.67
CA SER A 59 -15.16 -5.84 -9.29
C SER A 59 -14.49 -4.52 -9.70
N GLY A 60 -15.23 -3.60 -10.32
CA GLY A 60 -14.69 -2.29 -10.72
C GLY A 60 -13.74 -2.33 -11.92
N HIS A 61 -13.70 -3.45 -12.65
CA HIS A 61 -12.91 -3.59 -13.88
C HIS A 61 -13.78 -3.65 -15.12
N ARG A 62 -13.19 -3.33 -16.26
CA ARG A 62 -13.69 -3.70 -17.58
C ARG A 62 -12.67 -4.60 -18.30
N ARG A 63 -13.16 -5.48 -19.17
CA ARG A 63 -12.29 -6.27 -20.03
C ARG A 63 -11.75 -5.39 -21.15
N VAL A 64 -10.51 -5.61 -21.51
CA VAL A 64 -9.82 -4.94 -22.64
C VAL A 64 -9.21 -6.01 -23.54
N ASP A 65 -9.27 -5.75 -24.84
CA ASP A 65 -8.65 -6.60 -25.86
C ASP A 65 -7.23 -6.12 -26.22
N GLU A 66 -6.61 -6.75 -27.19
CA GLU A 66 -5.24 -6.47 -27.64
C GLU A 66 -5.08 -5.05 -28.17
N ASP A 67 -6.05 -4.56 -28.93
CA ASP A 67 -6.00 -3.23 -29.53
C ASP A 67 -6.13 -2.15 -28.44
N GLU A 68 -7.04 -2.36 -27.48
CA GLU A 68 -7.18 -1.46 -26.34
C GLU A 68 -5.93 -1.48 -25.45
N ILE A 69 -5.31 -2.63 -25.24
CA ILE A 69 -4.03 -2.72 -24.49
C ILE A 69 -2.95 -1.93 -25.21
N ALA A 70 -2.85 -2.04 -26.54
CA ALA A 70 -1.88 -1.28 -27.33
C ALA A 70 -2.11 0.24 -27.26
N ILE A 71 -3.36 0.68 -27.13
CA ILE A 71 -3.70 2.10 -26.92
C ILE A 71 -3.34 2.55 -25.50
N LEU A 72 -3.64 1.72 -24.50
CA LEU A 72 -3.41 2.03 -23.08
C LEU A 72 -1.92 2.03 -22.72
N GLU A 73 -1.17 1.07 -23.23
CA GLU A 73 0.26 0.83 -22.99
C GLU A 73 0.93 0.39 -24.29
N PRO A 74 1.39 1.33 -25.13
CA PRO A 74 1.95 1.02 -26.46
C PRO A 74 3.10 0.02 -26.42
N ASP A 75 3.92 0.04 -25.37
CA ASP A 75 5.07 -0.88 -25.22
C ASP A 75 4.64 -2.30 -24.83
N LEU A 76 3.35 -2.53 -24.58
CA LEU A 76 2.77 -3.86 -24.41
C LEU A 76 2.01 -4.37 -25.63
N ALA A 77 2.02 -3.62 -26.76
CA ALA A 77 1.33 -4.00 -28.00
C ALA A 77 1.79 -5.39 -28.49
N GLY A 78 0.85 -6.22 -28.91
CA GLY A 78 1.10 -7.56 -29.42
C GLY A 78 1.54 -8.61 -28.39
N ARG A 79 1.65 -8.22 -27.12
CA ARG A 79 2.10 -9.13 -26.06
C ARG A 79 0.97 -9.85 -25.34
N PHE A 80 -0.15 -9.17 -25.17
CA PHE A 80 -1.31 -9.66 -24.42
C PHE A 80 -2.57 -9.52 -25.23
N ARG A 81 -3.30 -10.61 -25.41
CA ARG A 81 -4.54 -10.62 -26.21
C ARG A 81 -5.73 -10.04 -25.46
N ARG A 82 -5.70 -10.04 -24.14
CA ARG A 82 -6.77 -9.55 -23.29
C ARG A 82 -6.23 -9.16 -21.91
N GLY A 83 -6.93 -8.25 -21.25
CA GLY A 83 -6.63 -7.74 -19.93
C GLY A 83 -7.87 -7.31 -19.18
N LEU A 84 -7.66 -6.81 -17.96
CA LEU A 84 -8.66 -6.11 -17.15
C LEU A 84 -8.12 -4.73 -16.82
N LEU A 85 -8.89 -3.70 -17.11
CA LEU A 85 -8.59 -2.33 -16.71
C LEU A 85 -9.45 -1.98 -15.50
N PHE A 86 -8.82 -1.51 -14.43
CA PHE A 86 -9.44 -0.93 -13.25
C PHE A 86 -9.28 0.60 -13.32
N PRO A 87 -10.23 1.32 -13.91
CA PRO A 87 -10.05 2.74 -14.22
C PRO A 87 -9.98 3.64 -12.99
N ASP A 88 -10.65 3.26 -11.90
CA ASP A 88 -10.78 4.06 -10.69
C ASP A 88 -9.62 3.85 -9.70
N GLU A 89 -8.64 3.02 -10.05
CA GLU A 89 -7.45 2.83 -9.24
C GLU A 89 -6.38 3.90 -9.51
N ALA A 90 -5.51 4.08 -8.53
CA ALA A 90 -4.47 5.08 -8.58
C ALA A 90 -3.15 4.55 -8.00
N HIS A 91 -2.11 5.35 -8.14
CA HIS A 91 -0.84 5.08 -7.46
C HIS A 91 -0.17 6.39 -7.06
N LEU A 92 0.81 6.28 -6.19
CA LEU A 92 1.70 7.35 -5.79
C LEU A 92 3.12 6.80 -5.60
N ASP A 93 4.10 7.68 -5.61
CA ASP A 93 5.43 7.32 -5.13
C ASP A 93 5.44 7.40 -3.60
N PRO A 94 5.64 6.28 -2.87
CA PRO A 94 5.57 6.27 -1.42
C PRO A 94 6.66 7.12 -0.75
N ARG A 95 7.84 7.26 -1.38
CA ARG A 95 8.94 8.06 -0.82
C ARG A 95 8.67 9.54 -0.98
N GLN A 96 8.21 9.96 -2.16
CA GLN A 96 7.82 11.36 -2.39
C GLN A 96 6.63 11.74 -1.52
N ALA A 97 5.62 10.88 -1.41
CA ALA A 97 4.47 11.12 -0.54
C ALA A 97 4.86 11.25 0.93
N MET A 98 5.77 10.39 1.44
CA MET A 98 6.25 10.49 2.82
C MET A 98 7.07 11.75 3.06
N ALA A 99 7.92 12.16 2.11
CA ALA A 99 8.67 13.40 2.21
C ALA A 99 7.72 14.62 2.24
N ALA A 100 6.77 14.69 1.29
CA ALA A 100 5.79 15.77 1.23
C ALA A 100 4.88 15.82 2.47
N LEU A 101 4.50 14.66 3.02
CA LEU A 101 3.73 14.57 4.27
C LEU A 101 4.53 15.12 5.45
N ASN A 102 5.81 14.76 5.55
CA ASN A 102 6.71 15.27 6.59
C ASN A 102 6.83 16.79 6.53
N ASP A 103 7.07 17.34 5.34
CA ASP A 103 7.18 18.80 5.14
C ASP A 103 5.88 19.52 5.51
N ARG A 104 4.74 18.96 5.13
CA ARG A 104 3.43 19.52 5.48
C ARG A 104 3.18 19.51 6.98
N LEU A 105 3.48 18.41 7.67
CA LEU A 105 3.33 18.31 9.12
C LEU A 105 4.25 19.28 9.86
N ALA A 106 5.51 19.42 9.41
CA ALA A 106 6.44 20.40 9.95
C ALA A 106 5.92 21.84 9.78
N ALA A 107 5.35 22.17 8.62
CA ALA A 107 4.73 23.47 8.36
C ALA A 107 3.49 23.74 9.24
N MET A 108 2.81 22.67 9.70
CA MET A 108 1.71 22.76 10.67
C MET A 108 2.18 22.85 12.12
N GLY A 109 3.49 22.84 12.38
CA GLY A 109 4.06 22.93 13.72
C GLY A 109 4.19 21.58 14.45
N VAL A 110 4.06 20.47 13.75
CA VAL A 110 4.30 19.13 14.34
C VAL A 110 5.79 18.97 14.61
N GLU A 111 6.13 18.61 15.85
CA GLU A 111 7.51 18.33 16.26
C GLU A 111 7.90 16.91 15.91
N PHE A 112 9.04 16.73 15.24
CA PHE A 112 9.65 15.43 14.95
C PHE A 112 10.84 15.17 15.87
N ARG A 113 10.83 14.05 16.56
CA ARG A 113 11.93 13.58 17.43
C ARG A 113 12.49 12.29 16.89
N PHE A 114 13.54 12.40 16.07
CA PHE A 114 14.25 11.24 15.52
C PHE A 114 15.17 10.58 16.57
N ALA A 115 15.37 9.27 16.45
CA ALA A 115 16.18 8.47 17.36
C ALA A 115 15.77 8.60 18.85
N ALA A 116 14.51 8.92 19.12
CA ALA A 116 13.95 9.04 20.45
C ALA A 116 13.30 7.72 20.89
N ASP A 117 13.46 7.37 22.18
CA ASP A 117 12.71 6.26 22.77
C ASP A 117 11.36 6.79 23.29
N ALA A 118 10.28 6.33 22.67
CA ALA A 118 8.92 6.74 23.02
C ALA A 118 8.57 6.47 24.50
N LYS A 119 9.20 5.48 25.14
CA LYS A 119 8.99 5.19 26.57
C LYS A 119 9.53 6.28 27.50
N GLN A 120 10.44 7.12 27.03
CA GLN A 120 11.01 8.23 27.79
C GLN A 120 10.28 9.55 27.55
N ILE A 121 9.26 9.55 26.70
CA ILE A 121 8.48 10.73 26.35
C ILE A 121 7.20 10.73 27.19
N SER A 122 6.93 11.83 27.90
CA SER A 122 5.76 12.02 28.74
C SER A 122 5.17 13.42 28.56
N GLY A 123 4.01 13.68 29.16
CA GLY A 123 3.34 14.98 29.08
C GLY A 123 2.39 15.13 27.89
N PHE A 124 1.93 14.01 27.32
CA PHE A 124 0.91 13.97 26.31
C PHE A 124 -0.38 13.31 26.85
N ASP A 125 -1.52 13.81 26.43
CA ASP A 125 -2.82 13.27 26.81
C ASP A 125 -3.11 11.90 26.15
N ARG A 126 -2.50 11.67 24.98
CA ARG A 126 -2.66 10.44 24.19
C ARG A 126 -1.37 10.07 23.48
N GLN A 127 -1.19 8.77 23.32
CA GLN A 127 -0.14 8.21 22.48
C GLN A 127 -0.76 7.35 21.38
N ILE A 128 -0.29 7.52 20.14
CA ILE A 128 -0.66 6.65 19.02
C ILE A 128 0.58 5.81 18.66
N ASP A 129 0.49 4.50 18.83
CA ASP A 129 1.55 3.54 18.50
C ASP A 129 1.34 2.99 17.08
N CYS A 130 2.26 3.33 16.18
CA CYS A 130 2.31 2.85 14.79
C CYS A 130 3.63 2.11 14.51
N THR A 131 4.23 1.47 15.49
CA THR A 131 5.60 0.91 15.41
C THR A 131 5.70 -0.39 14.60
N GLY A 132 4.60 -0.93 14.12
CA GLY A 132 4.58 -2.10 13.24
C GLY A 132 5.17 -3.33 13.93
N MET A 133 6.19 -3.96 13.30
CA MET A 133 6.87 -5.15 13.87
C MET A 133 7.68 -4.88 15.14
N ALA A 134 7.92 -3.62 15.50
CA ALA A 134 8.57 -3.28 16.77
C ALA A 134 7.57 -3.23 17.95
N ALA A 135 6.28 -3.28 17.70
CA ALA A 135 5.28 -3.42 18.75
C ALA A 135 5.38 -4.79 19.44
N VAL A 136 5.10 -4.80 20.75
CA VAL A 136 5.03 -6.03 21.52
C VAL A 136 3.60 -6.58 21.45
N ASP A 137 3.33 -7.39 20.43
CA ASP A 137 2.03 -8.04 20.23
C ASP A 137 2.25 -9.44 19.63
N ASP A 138 2.00 -10.47 20.42
CA ASP A 138 2.22 -11.88 20.05
C ASP A 138 1.28 -12.36 18.92
N ARG A 139 0.25 -11.58 18.59
CA ARG A 139 -0.66 -11.86 17.47
C ARG A 139 -0.06 -11.46 16.14
N LEU A 140 0.97 -10.61 16.11
CA LEU A 140 1.62 -10.15 14.90
C LEU A 140 2.58 -11.20 14.36
N ARG A 141 2.47 -11.46 13.08
CA ARG A 141 3.44 -12.23 12.30
C ARG A 141 4.11 -11.34 11.27
N GLY A 142 5.35 -11.66 10.97
CA GLY A 142 6.10 -10.95 9.93
C GLY A 142 5.90 -11.59 8.56
N VAL A 143 5.57 -10.79 7.55
CA VAL A 143 5.53 -11.20 6.15
C VAL A 143 6.54 -10.41 5.36
N ARG A 144 7.65 -11.07 5.04
CA ARG A 144 8.75 -10.50 4.28
C ARG A 144 8.32 -10.18 2.85
N GLY A 145 8.63 -8.98 2.40
CA GLY A 145 8.47 -8.53 1.03
C GLY A 145 9.79 -8.05 0.45
N GLU A 146 10.06 -8.48 -0.76
CA GLU A 146 11.25 -8.08 -1.52
C GLU A 146 10.82 -7.43 -2.81
N MET A 147 11.51 -6.37 -3.22
CA MET A 147 11.23 -5.60 -4.43
C MET A 147 12.52 -5.14 -5.10
N LEU A 148 12.41 -4.74 -6.35
CA LEU A 148 13.49 -4.15 -7.13
C LEU A 148 13.06 -2.78 -7.64
N ILE A 149 14.01 -1.86 -7.76
CA ILE A 149 13.88 -0.68 -8.62
C ILE A 149 14.73 -0.93 -9.85
N LEU A 150 14.09 -1.03 -10.99
CA LEU A 150 14.72 -1.16 -12.29
C LEU A 150 14.67 0.18 -13.03
N ARG A 151 15.71 0.48 -13.82
CA ARG A 151 15.76 1.64 -14.71
C ARG A 151 16.02 1.19 -16.14
N THR A 152 15.19 1.63 -17.07
CA THR A 152 15.42 1.48 -18.51
C THR A 152 14.63 2.52 -19.29
N PRO A 153 15.22 3.15 -20.31
CA PRO A 153 14.50 4.05 -21.21
C PRO A 153 13.71 3.29 -22.29
N ASP A 154 13.90 1.98 -22.42
CA ASP A 154 13.40 1.17 -23.54
C ASP A 154 11.94 0.71 -23.36
N ILE A 155 11.34 1.06 -22.24
CA ILE A 155 9.92 0.83 -21.97
C ILE A 155 9.33 2.04 -21.24
N SER A 156 8.10 2.39 -21.57
CA SER A 156 7.28 3.37 -20.86
C SER A 156 5.97 2.72 -20.45
N LEU A 157 5.58 2.89 -19.20
CA LEU A 157 4.27 2.51 -18.70
C LEU A 157 3.60 3.74 -18.09
N SER A 158 2.33 3.97 -18.46
CA SER A 158 1.54 5.10 -17.96
C SER A 158 0.87 4.81 -16.63
N ARG A 159 0.78 3.53 -16.26
CA ARG A 159 0.07 3.02 -15.08
C ARG A 159 0.72 1.77 -14.51
N PRO A 160 0.36 1.38 -13.27
CA PRO A 160 0.72 0.08 -12.75
C PRO A 160 0.18 -1.04 -13.64
N VAL A 161 1.07 -1.98 -13.98
CA VAL A 161 0.70 -3.19 -14.70
C VAL A 161 0.89 -4.40 -13.78
N ARG A 162 -0.17 -5.15 -13.58
CA ARG A 162 -0.13 -6.42 -12.85
C ARG A 162 -0.07 -7.57 -13.82
N LEU A 163 1.04 -8.30 -13.83
CA LEU A 163 1.17 -9.57 -14.52
C LEU A 163 0.70 -10.69 -13.60
N LEU A 164 -0.36 -11.38 -13.99
CA LEU A 164 -0.80 -12.60 -13.30
C LEU A 164 0.12 -13.73 -13.71
N HIS A 165 0.67 -14.38 -12.71
CA HIS A 165 1.50 -15.57 -12.86
C HIS A 165 1.13 -16.55 -11.74
N PRO A 166 0.96 -17.86 -12.01
CA PRO A 166 0.49 -18.82 -11.00
C PRO A 166 1.36 -18.89 -9.73
N ARG A 167 2.65 -18.56 -9.85
CA ARG A 167 3.60 -18.59 -8.72
C ARG A 167 4.03 -17.22 -8.25
N PHE A 168 4.18 -16.25 -9.16
CA PHE A 168 4.86 -14.98 -8.91
C PHE A 168 4.09 -13.82 -9.52
N PRO A 169 2.92 -13.45 -8.96
CA PRO A 169 2.24 -12.27 -9.44
C PRO A 169 3.13 -11.04 -9.25
N LEU A 170 3.26 -10.25 -10.31
CA LEU A 170 4.15 -9.10 -10.35
C LEU A 170 3.34 -7.82 -10.51
N TYR A 171 3.77 -6.77 -9.84
CA TYR A 171 3.44 -5.39 -10.18
C TYR A 171 4.66 -4.69 -10.76
N ALA A 172 4.52 -4.10 -11.94
CA ALA A 172 5.42 -3.09 -12.47
C ALA A 172 4.75 -1.73 -12.29
N VAL A 173 5.30 -0.90 -11.41
CA VAL A 173 4.75 0.41 -11.09
C VAL A 173 5.70 1.49 -11.58
N PRO A 174 5.29 2.34 -12.56
CA PRO A 174 6.15 3.39 -13.08
C PRO A 174 6.50 4.42 -12.00
N ARG A 175 7.72 4.94 -12.09
CA ARG A 175 8.29 6.00 -11.28
C ARG A 175 8.89 7.08 -12.17
N ALA A 176 9.33 8.19 -11.59
CA ALA A 176 10.12 9.18 -12.31
C ALA A 176 11.43 8.58 -12.86
N ASP A 177 12.05 9.28 -13.81
CA ASP A 177 13.37 8.98 -14.35
C ASP A 177 13.49 7.57 -14.97
N THR A 178 12.48 7.13 -15.72
CA THR A 178 12.44 5.81 -16.38
C THR A 178 12.62 4.64 -15.41
N GLN A 179 12.25 4.83 -14.16
CA GLN A 179 12.33 3.81 -13.13
C GLN A 179 11.00 3.07 -12.98
N PHE A 180 11.10 1.82 -12.53
CA PHE A 180 9.96 0.96 -12.26
C PHE A 180 10.17 0.22 -10.94
N MET A 181 9.18 0.31 -10.05
CA MET A 181 9.15 -0.60 -8.91
C MET A 181 8.56 -1.93 -9.36
N ILE A 182 9.37 -2.98 -9.22
CA ILE A 182 9.02 -4.36 -9.53
C ILE A 182 8.83 -5.10 -8.20
N GLY A 183 7.64 -5.61 -7.97
CA GLY A 183 7.34 -6.25 -6.70
C GLY A 183 6.01 -6.99 -6.66
N ALA A 184 5.76 -7.63 -5.57
CA ALA A 184 6.68 -7.90 -4.49
C ALA A 184 6.47 -9.33 -4.00
N THR A 185 7.50 -9.91 -3.41
CA THR A 185 7.37 -11.23 -2.80
C THR A 185 6.48 -11.19 -1.56
N MET A 186 5.92 -12.34 -1.21
CA MET A 186 5.17 -12.59 0.02
C MET A 186 5.73 -13.86 0.65
N ILE A 187 6.58 -13.70 1.67
CA ILE A 187 7.28 -14.81 2.30
C ILE A 187 6.98 -14.77 3.80
N GLU A 188 6.44 -15.85 4.33
CA GLU A 188 6.23 -16.00 5.78
C GLU A 188 7.58 -16.07 6.48
N SER A 189 8.09 -14.92 6.89
CA SER A 189 9.40 -14.77 7.52
C SER A 189 9.56 -13.40 8.17
N GLN A 190 10.26 -13.35 9.29
CA GLN A 190 10.67 -12.12 9.97
C GLN A 190 12.11 -11.70 9.64
N SER A 191 12.77 -12.37 8.71
CA SER A 191 14.15 -12.06 8.33
C SER A 191 14.25 -10.72 7.64
N ASN A 192 15.14 -9.84 8.11
CA ASN A 192 15.49 -8.56 7.50
C ASN A 192 16.79 -8.63 6.66
N GLY A 193 17.30 -9.84 6.39
CA GLY A 193 18.49 -10.02 5.55
C GLY A 193 18.28 -9.50 4.12
N PRO A 194 19.34 -9.43 3.30
CA PRO A 194 19.27 -8.93 1.92
C PRO A 194 18.34 -9.79 1.04
N VAL A 195 17.99 -9.26 -0.16
CA VAL A 195 17.18 -9.98 -1.17
C VAL A 195 17.85 -11.32 -1.50
N THR A 196 17.05 -12.38 -1.55
CA THR A 196 17.56 -13.72 -1.86
C THR A 196 17.75 -13.91 -3.36
N ALA A 197 18.68 -14.78 -3.76
CA ALA A 197 18.88 -15.14 -5.16
C ALA A 197 17.60 -15.68 -5.82
N ARG A 198 16.80 -16.46 -5.06
CA ARG A 198 15.50 -16.95 -5.55
C ARG A 198 14.56 -15.80 -5.88
N SER A 199 14.35 -14.88 -4.94
CA SER A 199 13.44 -13.73 -5.16
C SER A 199 13.92 -12.83 -6.29
N MET A 200 15.25 -12.64 -6.41
CA MET A 200 15.83 -11.90 -7.51
C MET A 200 15.47 -12.52 -8.87
N MET A 201 15.69 -13.83 -9.02
CA MET A 201 15.36 -14.55 -10.25
C MET A 201 13.85 -14.52 -10.56
N GLU A 202 13.01 -14.67 -9.54
CA GLU A 202 11.55 -14.63 -9.68
C GLU A 202 11.06 -13.26 -10.16
N LEU A 203 11.53 -12.19 -9.53
CA LEU A 203 11.13 -10.81 -9.87
C LEU A 203 11.66 -10.40 -11.25
N LEU A 204 12.93 -10.65 -11.55
CA LEU A 204 13.52 -10.35 -12.87
C LEU A 204 12.90 -11.20 -13.97
N GLY A 205 12.68 -12.50 -13.73
CA GLY A 205 12.02 -13.38 -14.68
C GLY A 205 10.59 -12.95 -15.00
N ALA A 206 9.83 -12.50 -14.00
CA ALA A 206 8.48 -11.99 -14.20
C ALA A 206 8.46 -10.62 -14.90
N ALA A 207 9.41 -9.73 -14.59
CA ALA A 207 9.58 -8.46 -15.30
C ALA A 207 9.94 -8.69 -16.78
N TYR A 208 10.88 -9.59 -17.06
CA TYR A 208 11.22 -10.00 -18.42
C TYR A 208 10.04 -10.60 -19.19
N ALA A 209 9.22 -11.42 -18.52
CA ALA A 209 8.01 -11.97 -19.11
C ALA A 209 6.97 -10.88 -19.42
N LEU A 210 6.87 -9.85 -18.61
CA LEU A 210 6.02 -8.69 -18.87
C LEU A 210 6.49 -7.93 -20.12
N ASN A 211 7.77 -7.56 -20.17
CA ASN A 211 8.41 -7.00 -21.36
C ASN A 211 9.90 -7.33 -21.39
N PRO A 212 10.44 -7.89 -22.51
CA PRO A 212 11.87 -8.21 -22.65
C PRO A 212 12.82 -7.04 -22.44
N ALA A 213 12.39 -5.80 -22.64
CA ALA A 213 13.21 -4.61 -22.37
C ALA A 213 13.68 -4.54 -20.90
N PHE A 214 12.96 -5.16 -19.96
CA PHE A 214 13.44 -5.27 -18.59
C PHE A 214 14.67 -6.17 -18.43
N GLY A 215 15.02 -6.98 -19.44
CA GLY A 215 16.23 -7.81 -19.41
C GLY A 215 17.52 -7.02 -19.42
N GLU A 216 17.51 -5.83 -20.05
CA GLU A 216 18.64 -4.92 -20.14
C GLU A 216 18.54 -3.75 -19.13
N ALA A 217 17.52 -3.76 -18.26
CA ALA A 217 17.35 -2.71 -17.28
C ALA A 217 18.43 -2.75 -16.19
N GLU A 218 18.88 -1.58 -15.77
CA GLU A 218 19.75 -1.43 -14.61
C GLU A 218 18.98 -1.79 -13.32
N ILE A 219 19.59 -2.56 -12.44
CA ILE A 219 19.11 -2.78 -11.09
C ILE A 219 19.60 -1.62 -10.20
N VAL A 220 18.75 -0.62 -10.00
CA VAL A 220 19.10 0.58 -9.23
C VAL A 220 19.11 0.30 -7.73
N GLU A 221 18.14 -0.50 -7.28
CA GLU A 221 17.97 -0.79 -5.85
C GLU A 221 17.30 -2.16 -5.63
N THR A 222 17.66 -2.79 -4.53
CA THR A 222 16.96 -3.94 -3.98
C THR A 222 16.39 -3.59 -2.61
N GLY A 223 15.11 -3.82 -2.40
CA GLY A 223 14.43 -3.50 -1.14
C GLY A 223 13.90 -4.72 -0.42
N VAL A 224 14.01 -4.70 0.90
CA VAL A 224 13.43 -5.71 1.80
C VAL A 224 12.68 -5.01 2.92
N GLY A 225 11.52 -5.54 3.27
CA GLY A 225 10.77 -5.11 4.44
C GLY A 225 9.95 -6.25 5.03
N VAL A 226 9.78 -6.24 6.35
CA VAL A 226 8.91 -7.17 7.04
C VAL A 226 7.61 -6.46 7.41
N ARG A 227 6.53 -6.92 6.82
CA ARG A 227 5.20 -6.34 7.02
C ARG A 227 4.55 -6.94 8.25
N PRO A 228 4.02 -6.13 9.18
CA PRO A 228 3.23 -6.63 10.30
C PRO A 228 1.86 -7.13 9.79
N ALA A 229 1.49 -8.33 10.14
CA ALA A 229 0.20 -8.91 9.76
C ALA A 229 -0.44 -9.65 10.94
N PHE A 230 -1.72 -9.42 11.17
CA PHE A 230 -2.53 -10.29 12.01
C PHE A 230 -2.90 -11.58 11.24
N PRO A 231 -3.38 -12.63 11.93
CA PRO A 231 -3.71 -13.90 11.27
C PRO A 231 -4.72 -13.78 10.12
N ASP A 232 -5.64 -12.83 10.21
CA ASP A 232 -6.68 -12.52 9.22
C ASP A 232 -6.24 -11.50 8.15
N ASN A 233 -5.00 -10.99 8.21
CA ASN A 233 -4.46 -9.93 7.37
C ASN A 233 -5.25 -8.60 7.39
N LEU A 234 -6.09 -8.38 8.40
CA LEU A 234 -6.84 -7.14 8.58
C LEU A 234 -6.16 -6.22 9.60
N PRO A 235 -6.09 -4.91 9.35
CA PRO A 235 -5.55 -3.95 10.30
C PRO A 235 -6.46 -3.79 11.51
N ARG A 236 -5.88 -3.31 12.60
CA ARG A 236 -6.61 -2.99 13.82
C ARG A 236 -6.22 -1.64 14.36
N VAL A 237 -7.23 -0.95 14.91
CA VAL A 237 -7.08 0.22 15.78
C VAL A 237 -7.63 -0.18 17.13
N GLU A 238 -6.78 -0.32 18.12
CA GLU A 238 -7.13 -0.82 19.46
C GLU A 238 -6.69 0.17 20.54
N THR A 239 -7.48 0.33 21.57
CA THR A 239 -7.17 1.21 22.69
C THR A 239 -6.73 0.38 23.91
N ASN A 240 -5.61 0.73 24.50
CA ASN A 240 -5.10 0.17 25.75
C ASN A 240 -4.72 1.32 26.70
N GLY A 241 -5.63 1.70 27.56
CA GLY A 241 -5.49 2.88 28.41
C GLY A 241 -5.40 4.17 27.59
N GLU A 242 -4.30 4.90 27.70
CA GLU A 242 -4.03 6.15 26.96
C GLU A 242 -3.37 5.91 25.60
N ILE A 243 -3.03 4.66 25.29
CA ILE A 243 -2.37 4.30 24.02
C ILE A 243 -3.40 3.79 23.03
N ILE A 244 -3.36 4.34 21.82
CA ILE A 244 -4.10 3.86 20.66
C ILE A 244 -3.09 3.19 19.74
N ALA A 245 -3.21 1.88 19.52
CA ALA A 245 -2.33 1.13 18.64
C ALA A 245 -2.96 0.97 17.25
N ILE A 246 -2.20 1.30 16.21
CA ILE A 246 -2.56 1.04 14.80
C ILE A 246 -1.54 0.05 14.24
N ASN A 247 -1.98 -1.17 13.91
CA ASN A 247 -1.06 -2.18 13.42
C ASN A 247 -1.72 -3.17 12.45
N GLY A 248 -0.92 -4.06 11.86
CA GLY A 248 -1.40 -5.15 11.02
C GLY A 248 -1.82 -4.72 9.61
N LEU A 249 -1.34 -3.57 9.09
CA LEU A 249 -1.71 -3.10 7.76
C LEU A 249 -1.18 -4.00 6.64
N TYR A 250 -0.34 -4.98 6.96
CA TYR A 250 0.16 -5.98 6.03
C TYR A 250 0.78 -5.31 4.79
N ARG A 251 0.32 -5.63 3.59
CA ARG A 251 0.77 -5.04 2.33
C ARG A 251 -0.02 -3.81 1.90
N HIS A 252 -1.02 -3.42 2.68
CA HIS A 252 -1.99 -2.38 2.33
C HIS A 252 -1.72 -1.04 3.00
N GLY A 253 -0.50 -0.77 3.48
CA GLY A 253 -0.17 0.41 4.30
C GLY A 253 -0.70 1.72 3.72
N PHE A 254 -0.29 2.12 2.51
CA PHE A 254 -0.76 3.36 1.88
C PHE A 254 -2.25 3.33 1.52
N LEU A 255 -2.80 2.16 1.23
CA LEU A 255 -4.22 2.00 0.92
C LEU A 255 -5.11 2.19 2.16
N LEU A 256 -4.70 1.64 3.31
CA LEU A 256 -5.54 1.61 4.51
C LEU A 256 -5.18 2.66 5.57
N ALA A 257 -3.98 3.27 5.49
CA ALA A 257 -3.56 4.28 6.45
C ALA A 257 -4.56 5.44 6.60
N PRO A 258 -5.22 5.96 5.54
CA PRO A 258 -6.23 7.00 5.69
C PRO A 258 -7.42 6.60 6.57
N ALA A 259 -7.94 5.38 6.37
CA ALA A 259 -9.06 4.88 7.16
C ALA A 259 -8.65 4.61 8.62
N MET A 260 -7.47 4.04 8.84
CA MET A 260 -6.96 3.79 10.19
C MET A 260 -6.67 5.09 10.95
N ALA A 261 -6.09 6.08 10.29
CA ALA A 261 -5.85 7.39 10.87
C ALA A 261 -7.16 8.08 11.27
N ARG A 262 -8.21 7.98 10.44
CA ARG A 262 -9.56 8.50 10.77
C ARG A 262 -10.13 7.82 12.00
N GLN A 263 -10.09 6.48 12.07
CA GLN A 263 -10.55 5.72 13.21
C GLN A 263 -9.82 6.10 14.51
N ALA A 264 -8.50 6.26 14.44
CA ALA A 264 -7.72 6.69 15.61
C ALA A 264 -8.07 8.12 16.03
N ALA A 265 -8.25 9.05 15.10
CA ALA A 265 -8.69 10.41 15.39
C ALA A 265 -10.08 10.43 16.06
N ASP A 266 -11.02 9.64 15.55
CA ASP A 266 -12.36 9.52 16.15
C ASP A 266 -12.28 9.01 17.60
N LEU A 267 -11.38 8.07 17.91
CA LEU A 267 -11.16 7.58 19.27
C LEU A 267 -10.55 8.67 20.18
N VAL A 268 -9.61 9.46 19.67
CA VAL A 268 -9.02 10.58 20.42
C VAL A 268 -10.12 11.58 20.80
N PHE A 269 -10.85 12.08 19.81
CA PHE A 269 -11.81 13.18 20.02
C PHE A 269 -13.13 12.74 20.65
N SER A 270 -13.57 11.48 20.52
CA SER A 270 -14.79 11.00 21.20
C SER A 270 -14.59 10.86 22.71
N GLN A 271 -13.41 10.46 23.15
CA GLN A 271 -13.11 10.37 24.59
C GLN A 271 -12.99 11.75 25.24
N ASP A 272 -12.52 12.76 24.51
CA ASP A 272 -12.46 14.12 25.03
C ASP A 272 -13.86 14.71 25.22
N ARG A 273 -14.78 14.50 24.29
CA ARG A 273 -16.21 14.90 24.45
C ARG A 273 -16.86 14.27 25.68
N THR A 274 -16.53 13.03 25.98
CA THR A 274 -17.08 12.34 27.16
C THR A 274 -16.55 12.94 28.46
N LYS A 275 -15.28 13.37 28.49
CA LYS A 275 -14.69 14.06 29.65
C LYS A 275 -15.26 15.45 29.85
N GLU A 276 -15.46 16.23 28.78
CA GLU A 276 -16.08 17.56 28.84
C GLU A 276 -17.49 17.48 29.38
N LEU A 277 -18.34 16.57 28.90
CA LEU A 277 -19.71 16.34 29.39
C LEU A 277 -19.73 15.91 30.86
N ALA A 278 -18.77 15.09 31.30
CA ALA A 278 -18.67 14.68 32.71
C ALA A 278 -18.30 15.87 33.62
N HIS A 279 -17.42 16.75 33.18
CA HIS A 279 -17.04 17.97 33.94
C HIS A 279 -18.17 19.00 34.01
N GLU A 280 -18.97 19.16 32.94
CA GLU A 280 -20.14 20.05 32.97
C GLU A 280 -21.21 19.53 33.91
N THR A 281 -21.42 18.22 33.98
CA THR A 281 -22.41 17.60 34.88
C THR A 281 -22.00 17.72 36.35
N ASP A 282 -20.72 17.57 36.66
CA ASP A 282 -20.18 17.71 38.03
C ASP A 282 -20.17 19.18 38.51
N GLY A 283 -19.96 20.13 37.57
CA GLY A 283 -20.04 21.56 37.82
C GLY A 283 -21.47 22.05 38.15
N GLN A 284 -22.48 21.46 37.56
CA GLN A 284 -23.90 21.79 37.83
C GLN A 284 -24.41 21.19 39.15
N GLN A 285 -23.87 20.05 39.60
CA GLN A 285 -24.22 19.45 40.90
C GLN A 285 -23.60 20.17 42.11
N ARG A 286 -22.51 20.95 41.91
CA ARG A 286 -21.89 21.73 42.98
C ARG A 286 -22.45 23.15 43.13
N SER A 287 -23.35 23.57 42.25
CA SER A 287 -23.96 24.91 42.23
C SER A 287 -25.44 24.90 42.61
N ALA A 288 -25.97 23.75 43.02
CA ALA A 288 -27.34 23.56 43.57
C ALA A 288 -27.25 23.15 45.05
#